data_c8098dc7fe49af79c377daa1aee8f289
#
_entry.id   c8098dc7fe49af79c377daa1aee8f289
#
_cell.length_a   1.000
_cell.length_b   1.000
_cell.length_c   1.000
_cell.angle_alpha   90.00
_cell.angle_beta   90.00
_cell.angle_gamma   90.00
#
_symmetry.space_group_name_H-M   'P 1'
#
loop_
_entity.id
_entity.type
_entity.pdbx_description
1 polymer ?
#
loop_
_entity_poly.entity_id
_entity_poly.type
_entity_poly.pdbx_seq_one_letter_code
_entity_poly.pdbx_strand_id
1 'polypeptide(L)'
;ITQSEASEQIHFDVIQGKRRIAPFVSPLVEGQIVATQGYVTNTFTPAYIKDKRVFDMNRPLKRAAGEQIGGTMSPQDRLRALIAFDMQDQLNMLRRRLEVMCGEVLCTGQSTISGDKYPTTVVNFGRKATHLIDISSTGTNNPWTVTGPGPMNNLQDWAQLVLEDTGTYPQDVVMTSDVWKIFRANDNVQNRLNIYRTIGALPTMEMAAQVTEGGQFMGTVDNFNIFVYAGWYVDPASGTEVSILPAGTVIMSSPRLEGVQAFGAIRDEEIGLQPVPYYVKSWVQYDPSARFIMLQSAPIMVPFRPDASLKAKVI
;
A
#
# COMPACT_ATOMS: atom_id res chain seq x y z
N ILE A 1 -7.28 -3.11 8.52
CA ILE A 1 -7.60 -4.23 9.43
C ILE A 1 -6.44 -5.21 9.37
N THR A 2 -5.99 -5.70 10.52
CA THR A 2 -4.95 -6.74 10.60
C THR A 2 -5.64 -8.06 10.94
N GLN A 3 -5.40 -9.09 10.16
CA GLN A 3 -5.94 -10.43 10.37
C GLN A 3 -4.78 -11.43 10.41
N SER A 4 -4.85 -12.40 11.31
CA SER A 4 -3.86 -13.45 11.43
C SER A 4 -4.54 -14.82 11.37
N GLU A 5 -4.00 -15.75 10.61
CA GLU A 5 -4.54 -17.07 10.40
C GLU A 5 -3.53 -18.15 10.79
N ALA A 6 -3.95 -19.04 11.69
CA ALA A 6 -3.11 -20.12 12.24
C ALA A 6 -2.94 -21.31 11.28
N SER A 7 -2.90 -21.07 9.98
CA SER A 7 -2.69 -22.09 8.98
C SER A 7 -1.45 -21.80 8.12
N GLU A 8 -0.97 -22.82 7.41
CA GLU A 8 0.09 -22.64 6.42
C GLU A 8 -0.38 -21.78 5.24
N GLN A 9 -1.69 -21.78 4.98
CA GLN A 9 -2.34 -21.08 3.89
C GLN A 9 -3.25 -20.02 4.46
N ILE A 10 -3.23 -18.83 3.85
CA ILE A 10 -4.17 -17.75 4.14
C ILE A 10 -5.34 -17.88 3.17
N HIS A 11 -6.56 -17.94 3.73
CA HIS A 11 -7.79 -17.93 2.96
C HIS A 11 -8.35 -16.51 2.94
N PHE A 12 -8.69 -16.01 1.76
CA PHE A 12 -9.32 -14.72 1.63
C PHE A 12 -10.43 -14.73 0.59
N ASP A 13 -11.49 -13.97 0.88
CA ASP A 13 -12.66 -13.87 0.04
C ASP A 13 -12.61 -12.57 -0.76
N VAL A 14 -12.72 -12.69 -2.07
CA VAL A 14 -12.88 -11.54 -2.97
C VAL A 14 -14.37 -11.41 -3.29
N ILE A 15 -14.95 -10.26 -2.93
CA ILE A 15 -16.35 -9.98 -3.15
C ILE A 15 -16.53 -9.25 -4.47
N GLN A 16 -17.12 -9.92 -5.46
CA GLN A 16 -17.52 -9.33 -6.73
C GLN A 16 -19.02 -9.02 -6.69
N GLY A 17 -19.37 -7.86 -6.13
CA GLY A 17 -20.76 -7.44 -6.00
C GLY A 17 -21.33 -6.80 -7.25
N LYS A 18 -22.45 -7.34 -7.79
CA LYS A 18 -23.25 -6.66 -8.83
C LYS A 18 -24.44 -5.97 -8.17
N ARG A 19 -24.77 -4.75 -8.60
CA ARG A 19 -26.00 -4.08 -8.19
C ARG A 19 -27.19 -4.77 -8.84
N ARG A 20 -28.04 -5.40 -8.03
CA ARG A 20 -29.25 -6.11 -8.49
C ARG A 20 -30.48 -5.34 -8.07
N ILE A 21 -31.49 -5.36 -8.90
CA ILE A 21 -32.82 -4.80 -8.61
C ILE A 21 -33.75 -5.98 -8.28
N ALA A 22 -34.59 -5.82 -7.25
CA ALA A 22 -35.61 -6.79 -6.94
C ALA A 22 -36.66 -6.82 -8.07
N PRO A 23 -37.04 -8.02 -8.56
CA PRO A 23 -38.06 -8.13 -9.59
C PRO A 23 -39.44 -7.83 -9.01
N PHE A 24 -40.27 -7.12 -9.79
CA PHE A 24 -41.68 -6.99 -9.48
C PHE A 24 -42.43 -8.28 -9.86
N VAL A 25 -43.24 -8.80 -8.95
CA VAL A 25 -44.06 -10.00 -9.14
C VAL A 25 -45.48 -9.68 -8.78
N SER A 26 -46.45 -10.20 -9.55
CA SER A 26 -47.88 -10.07 -9.20
C SER A 26 -48.17 -10.76 -7.86
N PRO A 27 -49.03 -10.19 -7.00
CA PRO A 27 -49.41 -10.83 -5.74
C PRO A 27 -50.01 -12.22 -5.86
N LEU A 28 -50.49 -12.59 -7.03
CA LEU A 28 -51.13 -13.86 -7.34
C LEU A 28 -50.20 -14.92 -7.94
N VAL A 29 -48.91 -14.59 -8.10
CA VAL A 29 -47.91 -15.48 -8.72
C VAL A 29 -46.80 -15.76 -7.72
N GLU A 30 -46.24 -16.97 -7.78
CA GLU A 30 -45.11 -17.38 -6.93
C GLU A 30 -43.91 -16.45 -7.12
N GLY A 31 -43.18 -16.13 -6.04
CA GLY A 31 -42.02 -15.28 -6.06
C GLY A 31 -40.88 -15.85 -6.92
N GLN A 32 -40.21 -14.97 -7.66
CA GLN A 32 -39.06 -15.35 -8.52
C GLN A 32 -37.84 -15.65 -7.66
N ILE A 33 -37.19 -16.80 -7.92
CA ILE A 33 -35.94 -17.17 -7.24
C ILE A 33 -34.80 -16.31 -7.80
N VAL A 34 -34.21 -15.49 -6.93
CA VAL A 34 -33.02 -14.68 -7.25
C VAL A 34 -31.81 -15.31 -6.59
N ALA A 35 -30.77 -15.62 -7.39
CA ALA A 35 -29.54 -16.18 -6.87
C ALA A 35 -28.86 -15.23 -5.84
N THR A 36 -28.28 -15.76 -4.79
CA THR A 36 -27.51 -14.99 -3.81
C THR A 36 -26.21 -14.45 -4.42
N GLN A 37 -25.68 -13.37 -3.83
CA GLN A 37 -24.39 -12.82 -4.22
C GLN A 37 -23.28 -13.79 -3.80
N GLY A 38 -22.46 -14.22 -4.76
CA GLY A 38 -21.34 -15.11 -4.51
C GLY A 38 -20.07 -14.36 -4.15
N TYR A 39 -19.13 -15.06 -3.55
CA TYR A 39 -17.75 -14.65 -3.34
C TYR A 39 -16.83 -15.77 -3.87
N VAL A 40 -15.58 -15.41 -4.14
CA VAL A 40 -14.54 -16.37 -4.54
C VAL A 40 -13.51 -16.42 -3.43
N THR A 41 -13.37 -17.59 -2.82
CA THR A 41 -12.31 -17.83 -1.83
C THR A 41 -11.03 -18.23 -2.56
N ASN A 42 -10.00 -17.46 -2.36
CA ASN A 42 -8.65 -17.77 -2.84
C ASN A 42 -7.79 -18.22 -1.66
N THR A 43 -6.88 -19.15 -1.94
CA THR A 43 -5.95 -19.68 -0.95
C THR A 43 -4.54 -19.37 -1.40
N PHE A 44 -3.74 -18.85 -0.50
CA PHE A 44 -2.34 -18.52 -0.79
C PHE A 44 -1.42 -18.86 0.39
N THR A 45 -0.25 -19.42 0.07
CA THR A 45 0.81 -19.64 1.07
C THR A 45 1.71 -18.40 1.10
N PRO A 46 1.70 -17.61 2.20
CA PRO A 46 2.45 -16.36 2.27
C PRO A 46 3.96 -16.63 2.23
N ALA A 47 4.67 -15.71 1.58
CA ALA A 47 6.12 -15.76 1.56
C ALA A 47 6.68 -15.30 2.90
N TYR A 48 7.78 -15.92 3.28
CA TYR A 48 8.48 -15.60 4.50
C TYR A 48 9.45 -14.46 4.31
N ILE A 49 9.38 -13.50 5.22
CA ILE A 49 10.41 -12.48 5.43
C ILE A 49 11.26 -12.92 6.61
N LYS A 50 12.57 -13.05 6.42
CA LYS A 50 13.54 -13.36 7.47
C LYS A 50 14.73 -12.42 7.35
N ASP A 51 14.84 -11.47 8.28
CA ASP A 51 16.01 -10.60 8.41
C ASP A 51 16.84 -11.07 9.61
N LYS A 52 18.05 -11.56 9.32
CA LYS A 52 18.99 -12.06 10.33
C LYS A 52 20.21 -11.16 10.39
N ARG A 53 20.52 -10.66 11.58
CA ARG A 53 21.70 -9.83 11.85
C ARG A 53 22.64 -10.50 12.85
N VAL A 54 23.92 -10.23 12.69
CA VAL A 54 24.99 -10.76 13.52
C VAL A 54 25.66 -9.62 14.28
N PHE A 55 25.75 -9.76 15.57
CA PHE A 55 26.52 -8.84 16.43
C PHE A 55 27.86 -9.48 16.79
N ASP A 56 28.93 -8.93 16.22
CA ASP A 56 30.29 -9.23 16.64
C ASP A 56 30.54 -8.59 18.03
N MET A 57 31.09 -9.36 18.96
CA MET A 57 31.40 -8.92 20.33
C MET A 57 32.47 -7.81 20.39
N ASN A 58 33.17 -7.54 19.27
CA ASN A 58 34.10 -6.41 19.19
C ASN A 58 33.38 -5.05 19.00
N ARG A 59 32.15 -5.06 18.48
CA ARG A 59 31.39 -3.84 18.20
C ARG A 59 31.02 -3.05 19.45
N PRO A 60 30.57 -3.64 20.57
CA PRO A 60 30.31 -2.93 21.83
C PRO A 60 31.55 -2.39 22.52
N LEU A 61 32.74 -2.91 22.20
CA LEU A 61 34.01 -2.40 22.77
C LEU A 61 34.43 -1.08 22.14
N LYS A 62 33.93 -0.76 20.94
CA LYS A 62 34.17 0.51 20.26
C LYS A 62 33.09 1.53 20.67
N ARG A 63 33.46 2.79 20.69
CA ARG A 63 32.53 3.90 20.94
C ARG A 63 31.34 3.87 19.96
N ALA A 64 30.13 4.04 20.46
CA ALA A 64 28.94 4.17 19.62
C ALA A 64 28.90 5.57 18.95
N ALA A 65 28.20 5.66 17.81
CA ALA A 65 27.94 6.94 17.16
C ALA A 65 27.06 7.82 18.08
N GLY A 66 27.47 9.07 18.27
CA GLY A 66 26.79 10.02 19.17
C GLY A 66 27.21 9.96 20.65
N GLU A 67 28.03 8.99 21.05
CA GLU A 67 28.58 8.92 22.41
C GLU A 67 29.66 9.99 22.60
N GLN A 68 29.63 10.69 23.76
CA GLN A 68 30.67 11.67 24.10
C GLN A 68 32.04 10.99 24.29
N ILE A 69 33.10 11.68 23.85
CA ILE A 69 34.48 11.20 24.07
C ILE A 69 34.78 11.20 25.59
N GLY A 70 35.15 10.03 26.13
CA GLY A 70 35.30 9.86 27.57
C GLY A 70 34.00 9.52 28.31
N GLY A 71 32.91 9.20 27.58
CA GLY A 71 31.63 8.81 28.16
C GLY A 71 31.71 7.55 29.03
N THR A 72 30.78 7.44 29.99
CA THR A 72 30.76 6.40 31.06
C THR A 72 29.91 5.18 30.65
N MET A 73 29.49 5.04 29.39
CA MET A 73 28.70 3.89 28.99
C MET A 73 29.50 2.58 29.10
N SER A 74 28.92 1.60 29.79
CA SER A 74 29.49 0.27 29.84
C SER A 74 29.39 -0.47 28.50
N PRO A 75 30.28 -1.44 28.21
CA PRO A 75 30.14 -2.28 26.99
C PRO A 75 28.80 -3.00 26.91
N GLN A 76 28.19 -3.34 28.04
CA GLN A 76 26.87 -3.98 28.09
C GLN A 76 25.75 -3.02 27.70
N ASP A 77 25.83 -1.77 28.13
CA ASP A 77 24.84 -0.75 27.78
C ASP A 77 24.95 -0.38 26.29
N ARG A 78 26.17 -0.31 25.75
CA ARG A 78 26.38 -0.16 24.30
C ARG A 78 25.80 -1.32 23.52
N LEU A 79 25.96 -2.56 23.98
CA LEU A 79 25.37 -3.73 23.34
C LEU A 79 23.83 -3.64 23.35
N ARG A 80 23.21 -3.28 24.46
CA ARG A 80 21.74 -3.10 24.56
C ARG A 80 21.25 -2.01 23.59
N ALA A 81 21.93 -0.87 23.55
CA ALA A 81 21.60 0.23 22.65
C ALA A 81 21.73 -0.18 21.16
N LEU A 82 22.78 -0.90 20.79
CA LEU A 82 22.97 -1.41 19.44
C LEU A 82 21.88 -2.42 19.05
N ILE A 83 21.52 -3.33 19.95
CA ILE A 83 20.43 -4.29 19.72
C ILE A 83 19.10 -3.55 19.49
N ALA A 84 18.79 -2.58 20.35
CA ALA A 84 17.55 -1.79 20.20
C ALA A 84 17.51 -1.03 18.87
N PHE A 85 18.61 -0.43 18.47
CA PHE A 85 18.74 0.28 17.20
C PHE A 85 18.53 -0.65 16.00
N ASP A 86 19.20 -1.81 15.99
CA ASP A 86 19.07 -2.76 14.88
C ASP A 86 17.66 -3.39 14.83
N MET A 87 17.01 -3.63 15.98
CA MET A 87 15.62 -4.10 16.03
C MET A 87 14.66 -3.05 15.44
N GLN A 88 14.85 -1.76 15.79
CA GLN A 88 14.03 -0.69 15.24
C GLN A 88 14.20 -0.57 13.73
N ASP A 89 15.42 -0.71 13.23
CA ASP A 89 15.70 -0.70 11.80
C ASP A 89 15.07 -1.89 11.06
N GLN A 90 15.14 -3.10 11.65
CA GLN A 90 14.44 -4.27 11.09
C GLN A 90 12.92 -4.05 11.00
N LEU A 91 12.31 -3.46 12.03
CA LEU A 91 10.88 -3.12 12.01
C LEU A 91 10.55 -2.08 10.94
N ASN A 92 11.40 -1.08 10.75
CA ASN A 92 11.22 -0.06 9.71
C ASN A 92 11.38 -0.68 8.30
N MET A 93 12.30 -1.62 8.11
CA MET A 93 12.44 -2.38 6.87
C MET A 93 11.19 -3.22 6.59
N LEU A 94 10.63 -3.90 7.61
CA LEU A 94 9.38 -4.65 7.47
C LEU A 94 8.23 -3.72 7.06
N ARG A 95 8.02 -2.60 7.76
CA ARG A 95 6.97 -1.63 7.44
C ARG A 95 7.08 -1.14 6.00
N ARG A 96 8.29 -0.79 5.56
CA ARG A 96 8.55 -0.37 4.18
C ARG A 96 8.24 -1.47 3.17
N ARG A 97 8.52 -2.73 3.48
CA ARG A 97 8.12 -3.86 2.63
C ARG A 97 6.60 -3.99 2.53
N LEU A 98 5.88 -3.83 3.64
CA LEU A 98 4.41 -3.84 3.65
C LEU A 98 3.83 -2.70 2.80
N GLU A 99 4.43 -1.52 2.87
CA GLU A 99 4.03 -0.35 2.07
C GLU A 99 4.26 -0.59 0.57
N VAL A 100 5.39 -1.16 0.18
CA VAL A 100 5.67 -1.56 -1.21
C VAL A 100 4.62 -2.56 -1.71
N MET A 101 4.27 -3.57 -0.91
CA MET A 101 3.23 -4.55 -1.27
C MET A 101 1.85 -3.88 -1.44
N CYS A 102 1.49 -2.93 -0.56
CA CYS A 102 0.25 -2.15 -0.72
C CYS A 102 0.26 -1.32 -2.01
N GLY A 103 1.36 -0.63 -2.29
CA GLY A 103 1.53 0.16 -3.52
C GLY A 103 1.40 -0.70 -4.79
N GLU A 104 1.99 -1.89 -4.79
CA GLU A 104 1.90 -2.84 -5.89
C GLU A 104 0.45 -3.31 -6.12
N VAL A 105 -0.25 -3.72 -5.06
CA VAL A 105 -1.64 -4.17 -5.13
C VAL A 105 -2.55 -3.05 -5.65
N LEU A 106 -2.36 -1.81 -5.19
CA LEU A 106 -3.12 -0.65 -5.66
C LEU A 106 -2.80 -0.28 -7.12
N CYS A 107 -1.56 -0.47 -7.57
CA CYS A 107 -1.15 -0.19 -8.94
C CYS A 107 -1.58 -1.27 -9.93
N THR A 108 -1.47 -2.55 -9.56
CA THR A 108 -1.61 -3.66 -10.51
C THR A 108 -2.84 -4.53 -10.27
N GLY A 109 -3.42 -4.50 -9.08
CA GLY A 109 -4.45 -5.47 -8.64
C GLY A 109 -3.88 -6.86 -8.36
N GLN A 110 -2.55 -6.96 -8.25
CA GLN A 110 -1.81 -8.19 -8.02
C GLN A 110 -0.73 -7.97 -6.97
N SER A 111 -0.26 -9.01 -6.35
CA SER A 111 0.92 -9.00 -5.49
C SER A 111 1.95 -9.99 -6.04
N THR A 112 3.11 -9.49 -6.42
CA THR A 112 4.22 -10.29 -6.91
C THR A 112 5.22 -10.50 -5.80
N ILE A 113 5.40 -11.73 -5.41
CA ILE A 113 6.34 -12.12 -4.38
C ILE A 113 7.54 -12.75 -5.05
N SER A 114 8.68 -12.08 -4.96
CA SER A 114 9.95 -12.56 -5.49
C SER A 114 11.05 -12.34 -4.46
N GLY A 115 12.03 -13.21 -4.42
CA GLY A 115 13.18 -13.11 -3.52
C GLY A 115 14.31 -14.04 -3.92
N ASP A 116 15.49 -13.83 -3.32
CA ASP A 116 16.60 -14.76 -3.49
C ASP A 116 16.19 -16.14 -2.95
N LYS A 117 16.34 -17.17 -3.77
CA LYS A 117 15.96 -18.57 -3.46
C LYS A 117 14.46 -18.79 -3.21
N TYR A 118 13.60 -17.85 -3.60
CA TYR A 118 12.16 -18.00 -3.54
C TYR A 118 11.58 -17.90 -4.97
N PRO A 119 10.77 -18.89 -5.41
CA PRO A 119 10.17 -18.83 -6.74
C PRO A 119 9.22 -17.64 -6.85
N THR A 120 9.29 -16.91 -7.96
CA THR A 120 8.37 -15.79 -8.19
C THR A 120 6.93 -16.31 -8.23
N THR A 121 6.12 -15.81 -7.32
CA THR A 121 4.70 -16.16 -7.22
C THR A 121 3.87 -14.90 -7.38
N VAL A 122 2.87 -14.94 -8.26
CA VAL A 122 1.95 -13.82 -8.50
C VAL A 122 0.57 -14.19 -7.98
N VAL A 123 0.06 -13.37 -7.07
CA VAL A 123 -1.31 -13.49 -6.54
C VAL A 123 -2.17 -12.44 -7.21
N ASN A 124 -3.14 -12.86 -8.01
CA ASN A 124 -4.06 -11.96 -8.70
C ASN A 124 -5.38 -11.87 -7.92
N PHE A 125 -5.79 -10.66 -7.57
CA PHE A 125 -7.03 -10.38 -6.84
C PHE A 125 -8.24 -10.17 -7.76
N GLY A 126 -8.08 -10.30 -9.07
CA GLY A 126 -9.18 -10.26 -10.04
C GLY A 126 -9.74 -8.86 -10.32
N ARG A 127 -8.93 -7.79 -10.18
CA ARG A 127 -9.33 -6.45 -10.57
C ARG A 127 -9.59 -6.40 -12.08
N LYS A 128 -10.66 -5.71 -12.49
CA LYS A 128 -11.03 -5.53 -13.90
C LYS A 128 -9.94 -4.79 -14.66
N ALA A 129 -9.66 -5.22 -15.88
CA ALA A 129 -8.69 -4.55 -16.76
C ALA A 129 -9.09 -3.10 -17.09
N THR A 130 -10.39 -2.79 -17.10
CA THR A 130 -10.91 -1.43 -17.30
C THR A 130 -10.50 -0.43 -16.23
N HIS A 131 -10.10 -0.92 -15.04
CA HIS A 131 -9.58 -0.11 -13.93
C HIS A 131 -8.05 0.11 -14.00
N LEU A 132 -7.41 -0.37 -15.08
CA LEU A 132 -6.00 -0.14 -15.38
C LEU A 132 -5.92 0.70 -16.67
N ILE A 133 -5.80 2.01 -16.51
CA ILE A 133 -5.84 2.98 -17.59
C ILE A 133 -4.42 3.46 -17.91
N ASP A 134 -4.08 3.55 -19.18
CA ASP A 134 -2.84 4.18 -19.62
C ASP A 134 -3.16 5.21 -20.73
N ILE A 135 -2.97 6.48 -20.40
CA ILE A 135 -3.14 7.61 -21.32
C ILE A 135 -1.81 8.35 -21.54
N SER A 136 -0.68 7.76 -21.12
CA SER A 136 0.63 8.41 -21.19
C SER A 136 1.18 8.57 -22.60
N SER A 137 0.64 7.84 -23.59
CA SER A 137 1.12 7.92 -24.97
C SER A 137 0.37 8.97 -25.78
N THR A 138 1.11 9.75 -26.57
CA THR A 138 0.56 10.69 -27.56
C THR A 138 -0.17 9.95 -28.66
N GLY A 139 -1.38 10.38 -28.99
CA GLY A 139 -2.23 9.78 -30.03
C GLY A 139 -3.70 9.89 -29.66
N THR A 140 -4.38 8.75 -29.61
CA THR A 140 -5.80 8.67 -29.21
C THR A 140 -6.00 8.95 -27.72
N ASN A 141 -4.95 8.80 -26.92
CA ASN A 141 -4.93 9.02 -25.48
C ASN A 141 -4.25 10.35 -25.19
N ASN A 142 -4.98 11.31 -24.63
CA ASN A 142 -4.45 12.62 -24.27
C ASN A 142 -3.75 12.57 -22.90
N PRO A 143 -2.40 12.58 -22.84
CA PRO A 143 -1.68 12.71 -21.58
C PRO A 143 -2.03 14.04 -20.91
N TRP A 144 -1.92 14.08 -19.59
CA TRP A 144 -2.15 15.31 -18.87
C TRP A 144 -1.08 16.36 -19.20
N THR A 145 -1.56 17.54 -19.56
CA THR A 145 -0.73 18.71 -19.85
C THR A 145 -1.24 19.93 -19.10
N VAL A 146 -0.43 20.96 -19.04
CA VAL A 146 -0.80 22.21 -18.35
C VAL A 146 -1.98 22.92 -19.01
N THR A 147 -2.13 22.81 -20.33
CA THR A 147 -3.13 23.55 -21.12
C THR A 147 -4.30 22.69 -21.65
N GLY A 148 -4.29 21.38 -21.36
CA GLY A 148 -5.32 20.46 -21.88
C GLY A 148 -6.59 20.40 -21.03
N PRO A 149 -7.74 19.94 -21.59
CA PRO A 149 -9.00 19.79 -20.84
C PRO A 149 -8.97 18.63 -19.82
N GLY A 150 -7.89 17.86 -19.78
CA GLY A 150 -7.79 16.51 -19.28
C GLY A 150 -8.04 16.24 -17.81
N PRO A 151 -7.30 16.82 -16.82
CA PRO A 151 -7.24 16.23 -15.49
C PRO A 151 -8.60 16.06 -14.81
N MET A 152 -9.41 17.11 -14.76
CA MET A 152 -10.69 17.07 -14.03
C MET A 152 -11.75 16.22 -14.73
N ASN A 153 -11.81 16.27 -16.06
CA ASN A 153 -12.77 15.45 -16.83
C ASN A 153 -12.43 13.96 -16.67
N ASN A 154 -11.15 13.62 -16.79
CA ASN A 154 -10.70 12.24 -16.61
C ASN A 154 -11.00 11.72 -15.19
N LEU A 155 -10.77 12.54 -14.14
CA LEU A 155 -11.11 12.13 -12.78
C LEU A 155 -12.63 11.88 -12.63
N GLN A 156 -13.49 12.70 -13.26
CA GLN A 156 -14.93 12.49 -13.24
C GLN A 156 -15.35 11.23 -14.00
N ASP A 157 -14.80 11.00 -15.21
CA ASP A 157 -15.08 9.82 -16.01
C ASP A 157 -14.65 8.53 -15.29
N TRP A 158 -13.45 8.54 -14.67
CA TRP A 158 -12.95 7.41 -13.90
C TRP A 158 -13.75 7.18 -12.61
N ALA A 159 -14.20 8.26 -11.97
CA ALA A 159 -15.07 8.15 -10.80
C ALA A 159 -16.43 7.53 -11.16
N GLN A 160 -16.97 7.86 -12.34
CA GLN A 160 -18.21 7.24 -12.83
C GLN A 160 -17.98 5.75 -13.12
N LEU A 161 -16.86 5.37 -13.74
CA LEU A 161 -16.52 3.97 -13.99
C LEU A 161 -16.47 3.16 -12.68
N VAL A 162 -15.78 3.68 -11.65
CA VAL A 162 -15.73 3.01 -10.34
C VAL A 162 -17.12 2.95 -9.69
N LEU A 163 -17.91 4.02 -9.81
CA LEU A 163 -19.28 4.07 -9.30
C LEU A 163 -20.19 3.02 -9.97
N GLU A 164 -20.11 2.87 -11.28
CA GLU A 164 -20.90 1.88 -12.03
C GLU A 164 -20.56 0.46 -11.60
N ASP A 165 -19.28 0.16 -11.40
CA ASP A 165 -18.81 -1.17 -11.03
C ASP A 165 -19.03 -1.53 -9.56
N THR A 166 -18.80 -0.57 -8.65
CA THR A 166 -18.82 -0.85 -7.19
C THR A 166 -20.02 -0.28 -6.47
N GLY A 167 -20.67 0.70 -7.10
CA GLY A 167 -21.79 1.40 -6.49
C GLY A 167 -21.41 2.44 -5.43
N THR A 168 -20.14 2.83 -5.37
CA THR A 168 -19.66 3.84 -4.43
C THR A 168 -18.73 4.80 -5.16
N TYR A 169 -18.95 6.10 -4.95
CA TYR A 169 -18.15 7.14 -5.55
C TYR A 169 -16.75 7.16 -4.91
N PRO A 170 -15.66 7.15 -5.70
CA PRO A 170 -14.31 7.30 -5.16
C PRO A 170 -14.09 8.74 -4.72
N GLN A 171 -13.49 8.92 -3.56
CA GLN A 171 -13.23 10.24 -2.98
C GLN A 171 -11.74 10.54 -2.88
N ASP A 172 -10.92 9.54 -2.65
CA ASP A 172 -9.49 9.72 -2.43
C ASP A 172 -8.71 9.51 -3.71
N VAL A 173 -7.87 10.48 -4.05
CA VAL A 173 -7.01 10.47 -5.23
C VAL A 173 -5.58 10.66 -4.79
N VAL A 174 -4.75 9.65 -5.03
CA VAL A 174 -3.32 9.68 -4.76
C VAL A 174 -2.57 9.90 -6.06
N MET A 175 -1.68 10.88 -6.07
CA MET A 175 -0.87 11.26 -7.24
C MET A 175 0.61 11.20 -6.89
N THR A 176 1.45 10.88 -7.88
CA THR A 176 2.91 11.06 -7.76
C THR A 176 3.28 12.55 -7.89
N SER A 177 4.45 12.93 -7.38
CA SER A 177 4.88 14.35 -7.34
C SER A 177 5.01 15.01 -8.71
N ASP A 178 5.33 14.25 -9.74
CA ASP A 178 5.42 14.68 -11.14
C ASP A 178 4.02 15.01 -11.70
N VAL A 179 3.06 14.13 -11.47
CA VAL A 179 1.64 14.35 -11.85
C VAL A 179 1.07 15.56 -11.14
N TRP A 180 1.32 15.70 -9.84
CA TRP A 180 0.86 16.84 -9.06
C TRP A 180 1.32 18.18 -9.62
N LYS A 181 2.57 18.28 -10.09
CA LYS A 181 3.09 19.52 -10.72
C LYS A 181 2.27 19.93 -11.94
N ILE A 182 1.87 18.96 -12.77
CA ILE A 182 1.05 19.23 -13.96
C ILE A 182 -0.39 19.54 -13.54
N PHE A 183 -0.97 18.73 -12.63
CA PHE A 183 -2.33 18.91 -12.16
C PHE A 183 -2.58 20.30 -11.58
N ARG A 184 -1.73 20.75 -10.66
CA ARG A 184 -1.87 22.08 -10.03
C ARG A 184 -1.66 23.25 -10.99
N ALA A 185 -0.88 23.04 -12.07
CA ALA A 185 -0.60 24.06 -13.08
C ALA A 185 -1.64 24.07 -14.21
N ASN A 186 -2.57 23.11 -14.24
CA ASN A 186 -3.57 23.03 -15.29
C ASN A 186 -4.62 24.14 -15.17
N ASP A 187 -4.91 24.82 -16.28
CA ASP A 187 -5.82 25.97 -16.35
C ASP A 187 -7.22 25.65 -15.85
N ASN A 188 -7.75 24.47 -16.15
CA ASN A 188 -9.09 24.05 -15.71
C ASN A 188 -9.17 23.85 -14.21
N VAL A 189 -8.12 23.28 -13.61
CA VAL A 189 -8.02 23.11 -12.15
C VAL A 189 -7.96 24.50 -11.48
N GLN A 190 -7.13 25.39 -11.99
CA GLN A 190 -6.99 26.75 -11.46
C GLN A 190 -8.28 27.55 -11.60
N ASN A 191 -8.96 27.46 -12.73
CA ASN A 191 -10.23 28.15 -12.99
C ASN A 191 -11.33 27.66 -12.02
N ARG A 192 -11.43 26.38 -11.75
CA ARG A 192 -12.39 25.83 -10.76
C ARG A 192 -12.06 26.34 -9.35
N LEU A 193 -10.81 26.30 -8.94
CA LEU A 193 -10.37 26.87 -7.66
C LEU A 193 -10.70 28.37 -7.55
N ASN A 194 -10.57 29.14 -8.64
CA ASN A 194 -10.90 30.57 -8.68
C ASN A 194 -12.42 30.83 -8.56
N ILE A 195 -13.26 29.97 -9.14
CA ILE A 195 -14.73 30.08 -9.02
C ILE A 195 -15.14 29.94 -7.54
N TYR A 196 -14.59 28.99 -6.81
CA TYR A 196 -14.87 28.83 -5.38
C TYR A 196 -14.45 30.08 -4.57
N ARG A 197 -13.34 30.71 -4.90
CA ARG A 197 -12.90 31.97 -4.27
C ARG A 197 -13.85 33.13 -4.54
N THR A 198 -14.44 33.21 -5.72
CA THR A 198 -15.35 34.29 -6.11
C THR A 198 -16.72 34.17 -5.42
N ILE A 199 -17.17 32.95 -5.10
CA ILE A 199 -18.46 32.74 -4.39
C ILE A 199 -18.32 32.91 -2.87
N GLY A 200 -17.13 33.24 -2.35
CA GLY A 200 -16.88 33.40 -0.91
C GLY A 200 -16.77 32.09 -0.13
N ALA A 201 -16.85 30.95 -0.80
CA ALA A 201 -16.42 29.68 -0.26
C ALA A 201 -14.88 29.67 -0.34
N LEU A 202 -14.21 29.87 0.78
CA LEU A 202 -12.78 29.63 0.86
C LEU A 202 -12.54 28.18 0.40
N PRO A 203 -11.76 27.93 -0.67
CA PRO A 203 -11.26 26.60 -0.89
C PRO A 203 -10.49 26.26 0.37
N THR A 204 -10.96 25.30 1.14
CA THR A 204 -10.25 24.80 2.29
C THR A 204 -9.03 24.04 1.78
N MET A 205 -8.05 24.78 1.29
CA MET A 205 -6.67 24.33 1.35
C MET A 205 -6.27 24.46 2.83
N GLU A 206 -6.85 23.66 3.67
CA GLU A 206 -6.26 23.39 4.95
C GLU A 206 -4.95 22.69 4.64
N MET A 207 -3.87 23.45 4.75
CA MET A 207 -2.53 22.90 4.89
C MET A 207 -2.47 22.20 6.25
N ALA A 208 -3.30 21.19 6.43
CA ALA A 208 -3.10 20.20 7.45
C ALA A 208 -1.94 19.33 6.96
N ALA A 209 -0.74 19.74 7.32
CA ALA A 209 0.47 18.98 7.14
C ALA A 209 0.41 17.72 8.03
N GLN A 210 -0.46 16.79 7.73
CA GLN A 210 -0.26 15.40 8.13
C GLN A 210 0.70 14.79 7.12
N VAL A 211 1.97 15.07 7.34
CA VAL A 211 3.05 14.36 6.67
C VAL A 211 3.13 12.98 7.31
N THR A 212 2.42 12.04 6.74
CA THR A 212 2.71 10.62 6.99
C THR A 212 3.97 10.27 6.20
N GLU A 213 4.74 9.28 6.62
CA GLU A 213 5.94 8.85 5.90
C GLU A 213 5.61 8.64 4.41
N GLY A 214 6.05 9.58 3.54
CA GLY A 214 5.86 9.53 2.08
C GLY A 214 4.57 10.15 1.52
N GLY A 215 3.53 10.42 2.28
CA GLY A 215 2.24 10.95 1.81
C GLY A 215 1.90 12.33 2.36
N GLN A 216 1.40 13.22 1.53
CA GLN A 216 0.99 14.58 1.92
C GLN A 216 -0.42 14.88 1.38
N PHE A 217 -1.34 15.31 2.25
CA PHE A 217 -2.63 15.82 1.83
C PHE A 217 -2.48 17.22 1.25
N MET A 218 -2.99 17.45 0.03
CA MET A 218 -2.86 18.72 -0.68
C MET A 218 -4.12 19.57 -0.66
N GLY A 219 -5.27 18.99 -0.33
CA GLY A 219 -6.55 19.65 -0.30
C GLY A 219 -7.63 18.89 -1.04
N THR A 220 -8.80 19.52 -1.14
CA THR A 220 -9.98 18.94 -1.81
C THR A 220 -10.32 19.78 -3.04
N VAL A 221 -10.54 19.12 -4.17
CA VAL A 221 -11.01 19.77 -5.41
C VAL A 221 -12.28 19.06 -5.86
N ASP A 222 -13.37 19.81 -6.05
CA ASP A 222 -14.72 19.28 -6.18
C ASP A 222 -15.02 18.32 -5.01
N ASN A 223 -15.21 17.02 -5.27
CA ASN A 223 -15.47 15.99 -4.27
C ASN A 223 -14.26 15.07 -4.04
N PHE A 224 -13.08 15.42 -4.55
CA PHE A 224 -11.88 14.59 -4.47
C PHE A 224 -10.89 15.12 -3.44
N ASN A 225 -10.49 14.28 -2.53
CA ASN A 225 -9.37 14.51 -1.62
C ASN A 225 -8.07 14.18 -2.35
N ILE A 226 -7.20 15.15 -2.52
CA ILE A 226 -5.95 14.99 -3.27
C ILE A 226 -4.80 14.73 -2.30
N PHE A 227 -4.13 13.60 -2.48
CA PHE A 227 -2.92 13.21 -1.78
C PHE A 227 -1.75 13.13 -2.76
N VAL A 228 -0.60 13.62 -2.34
CA VAL A 228 0.66 13.41 -3.09
C VAL A 228 1.51 12.43 -2.34
N TYR A 229 1.98 11.41 -3.04
CA TYR A 229 2.80 10.37 -2.48
C TYR A 229 4.16 10.31 -3.19
N ALA A 230 5.24 10.32 -2.39
CA ALA A 230 6.62 10.32 -2.86
C ALA A 230 7.50 9.31 -2.09
N GLY A 231 6.91 8.23 -1.60
CA GLY A 231 7.65 7.17 -0.92
C GLY A 231 8.62 6.45 -1.85
N TRP A 232 9.78 6.07 -1.32
CA TRP A 232 10.81 5.33 -2.05
C TRP A 232 11.47 4.29 -1.14
N TYR A 233 12.12 3.31 -1.75
CA TYR A 233 12.88 2.28 -1.08
C TYR A 233 14.14 1.94 -1.87
N VAL A 234 15.10 1.32 -1.19
CA VAL A 234 16.29 0.77 -1.85
C VAL A 234 15.99 -0.69 -2.22
N ASP A 235 16.00 -0.98 -3.51
CA ASP A 235 15.80 -2.35 -3.98
C ASP A 235 16.99 -3.24 -3.56
N PRO A 236 16.76 -4.32 -2.81
CA PRO A 236 17.83 -5.17 -2.33
C PRO A 236 18.59 -5.91 -3.45
N ALA A 237 17.98 -6.07 -4.63
CA ALA A 237 18.63 -6.75 -5.76
C ALA A 237 19.58 -5.84 -6.54
N SER A 238 19.18 -4.60 -6.80
CA SER A 238 19.95 -3.63 -7.58
C SER A 238 20.75 -2.64 -6.73
N GLY A 239 20.38 -2.45 -5.46
CA GLY A 239 20.95 -1.44 -4.57
C GLY A 239 20.58 0.00 -4.96
N THR A 240 19.65 0.20 -5.90
CA THR A 240 19.21 1.51 -6.36
C THR A 240 17.94 1.97 -5.64
N GLU A 241 17.75 3.28 -5.56
CA GLU A 241 16.53 3.87 -5.05
C GLU A 241 15.41 3.74 -6.09
N VAL A 242 14.27 3.18 -5.66
CA VAL A 242 13.08 2.97 -6.49
C VAL A 242 11.88 3.60 -5.79
N SER A 243 11.07 4.35 -6.54
CA SER A 243 9.80 4.86 -6.00
C SER A 243 8.78 3.74 -5.84
N ILE A 244 8.01 3.79 -4.75
CA ILE A 244 6.96 2.79 -4.46
C ILE A 244 5.85 2.87 -5.50
N LEU A 245 5.45 4.09 -5.89
CA LEU A 245 4.53 4.30 -7.00
C LEU A 245 5.32 4.64 -8.27
N PRO A 246 5.06 3.98 -9.41
CA PRO A 246 5.67 4.34 -10.69
C PRO A 246 5.37 5.79 -11.06
N ALA A 247 6.32 6.47 -11.72
CA ALA A 247 6.14 7.84 -12.21
C ALA A 247 4.90 7.95 -13.11
N GLY A 248 4.25 9.10 -13.08
CA GLY A 248 3.05 9.34 -13.90
C GLY A 248 1.78 8.67 -13.39
N THR A 249 1.76 8.16 -12.17
CA THR A 249 0.63 7.38 -11.63
C THR A 249 -0.37 8.24 -10.88
N VAL A 250 -1.64 7.97 -11.14
CA VAL A 250 -2.81 8.41 -10.37
C VAL A 250 -3.55 7.17 -9.89
N ILE A 251 -3.87 7.12 -8.61
CA ILE A 251 -4.71 6.07 -8.01
C ILE A 251 -5.95 6.72 -7.44
N MET A 252 -7.11 6.22 -7.81
CA MET A 252 -8.38 6.60 -7.19
C MET A 252 -8.88 5.46 -6.33
N SER A 253 -9.38 5.77 -5.14
CA SER A 253 -9.94 4.76 -4.24
C SER A 253 -11.29 5.19 -3.68
N SER A 254 -12.17 4.20 -3.52
CA SER A 254 -13.46 4.35 -2.86
C SER A 254 -13.35 3.89 -1.40
N PRO A 255 -14.12 4.47 -0.46
CA PRO A 255 -14.19 4.01 0.92
C PRO A 255 -14.54 2.52 1.07
N ARG A 256 -15.13 1.90 0.04
CA ARG A 256 -15.44 0.47 -0.01
C ARG A 256 -14.26 -0.43 -0.43
N LEU A 257 -13.09 0.12 -0.69
CA LEU A 257 -11.93 -0.69 -1.06
C LEU A 257 -11.65 -1.76 -0.02
N GLU A 258 -11.77 -1.43 1.26
CA GLU A 258 -11.52 -2.32 2.38
C GLU A 258 -10.37 -3.29 2.10
N GLY A 259 -9.36 -3.30 2.93
CA GLY A 259 -8.22 -4.18 2.75
C GLY A 259 -7.76 -4.73 4.10
N VAL A 260 -7.11 -5.88 4.05
CA VAL A 260 -6.56 -6.57 5.20
C VAL A 260 -5.07 -6.82 5.01
N GLN A 261 -4.31 -6.52 6.04
CA GLN A 261 -2.97 -7.04 6.21
C GLN A 261 -3.09 -8.41 6.87
N ALA A 262 -3.01 -9.47 6.07
CA ALA A 262 -3.07 -10.83 6.56
C ALA A 262 -1.66 -11.35 6.86
N PHE A 263 -1.53 -12.08 7.97
CA PHE A 263 -0.27 -12.68 8.39
C PHE A 263 -0.46 -14.18 8.59
N GLY A 264 0.38 -14.97 7.92
CA GLY A 264 0.41 -16.42 8.09
C GLY A 264 1.17 -16.85 9.33
N ALA A 265 1.05 -18.12 9.68
CA ALA A 265 1.74 -18.71 10.81
C ALA A 265 3.26 -18.66 10.65
N ILE A 266 3.96 -18.23 11.69
CA ILE A 266 5.41 -18.23 11.73
C ILE A 266 5.88 -19.65 12.08
N ARG A 267 6.71 -20.23 11.21
CA ARG A 267 7.24 -21.59 11.36
C ARG A 267 8.45 -21.62 12.29
N ASP A 268 8.19 -21.32 13.55
CA ASP A 268 9.19 -21.33 14.62
C ASP A 268 8.61 -22.00 15.87
N GLU A 269 9.34 -22.98 16.41
CA GLU A 269 8.89 -23.78 17.54
C GLU A 269 8.76 -22.94 18.83
N GLU A 270 9.65 -21.97 19.04
CA GLU A 270 9.63 -21.11 20.22
C GLU A 270 8.33 -20.29 20.35
N ILE A 271 7.72 -19.89 19.22
CA ILE A 271 6.43 -19.18 19.22
C ILE A 271 5.22 -20.10 19.12
N GLY A 272 5.45 -21.42 18.96
CA GLY A 272 4.37 -22.39 18.85
C GLY A 272 3.57 -22.32 17.54
N LEU A 273 4.20 -21.97 16.43
CA LEU A 273 3.59 -21.88 15.09
C LEU A 273 2.41 -20.93 15.01
N GLN A 274 2.42 -19.83 15.77
CA GLN A 274 1.32 -18.88 15.84
C GLN A 274 1.37 -17.85 14.70
N PRO A 275 0.20 -17.37 14.25
CA PRO A 275 0.10 -16.27 13.31
C PRO A 275 0.25 -14.94 14.05
N VAL A 276 1.38 -14.28 13.85
CA VAL A 276 1.66 -12.95 14.42
C VAL A 276 2.20 -12.01 13.35
N PRO A 277 2.00 -10.70 13.48
CA PRO A 277 2.49 -9.74 12.49
C PRO A 277 4.00 -9.81 12.29
N TYR A 278 4.74 -10.01 13.36
CA TYR A 278 6.18 -10.27 13.33
C TYR A 278 6.60 -10.98 14.60
N TYR A 279 7.70 -11.69 14.52
CA TYR A 279 8.35 -12.34 15.65
C TYR A 279 9.85 -12.05 15.62
N VAL A 280 10.39 -11.62 16.75
CA VAL A 280 11.81 -11.35 16.90
C VAL A 280 12.41 -12.31 17.91
N LYS A 281 13.44 -13.03 17.51
CA LYS A 281 14.22 -13.87 18.42
C LYS A 281 15.70 -13.50 18.42
N SER A 282 16.35 -13.75 19.55
CA SER A 282 17.77 -13.52 19.74
C SER A 282 18.41 -14.70 20.42
N TRP A 283 19.54 -15.16 19.90
CA TRP A 283 20.33 -16.23 20.50
C TRP A 283 21.81 -15.93 20.43
N VAL A 284 22.59 -16.62 21.25
CA VAL A 284 24.04 -16.51 21.28
C VAL A 284 24.64 -17.79 20.72
N GLN A 285 25.57 -17.63 19.79
CA GLN A 285 26.43 -18.69 19.31
C GLN A 285 27.68 -18.70 20.20
N TYR A 286 28.13 -19.89 20.60
CA TYR A 286 29.24 -20.02 21.55
C TYR A 286 30.61 -19.90 20.87
N ASP A 287 30.79 -20.44 19.66
CA ASP A 287 32.06 -20.45 18.96
C ASP A 287 31.86 -20.22 17.44
N PRO A 288 32.40 -19.11 16.86
CA PRO A 288 32.86 -17.89 17.56
C PRO A 288 31.74 -17.22 18.30
N SER A 289 32.06 -16.56 19.44
CA SER A 289 31.07 -15.85 20.25
C SER A 289 30.43 -14.72 19.47
N ALA A 290 29.15 -14.88 19.12
CA ALA A 290 28.37 -13.91 18.39
C ALA A 290 26.91 -13.95 18.86
N ARG A 291 26.23 -12.81 18.87
CA ARG A 291 24.78 -12.73 19.09
C ARG A 291 24.08 -12.54 17.77
N PHE A 292 23.04 -13.31 17.58
CA PHE A 292 22.14 -13.20 16.43
C PHE A 292 20.83 -12.59 16.84
N ILE A 293 20.27 -11.76 15.98
CA ILE A 293 18.87 -11.30 16.05
C ILE A 293 18.21 -11.62 14.73
N MET A 294 17.02 -12.16 14.77
CA MET A 294 16.26 -12.49 13.58
C MET A 294 14.81 -12.02 13.73
N LEU A 295 14.36 -11.20 12.79
CA LEU A 295 12.97 -10.84 12.63
C LEU A 295 12.34 -11.73 11.57
N GLN A 296 11.16 -12.27 11.86
CA GLN A 296 10.37 -13.11 10.97
C GLN A 296 8.97 -12.53 10.81
N SER A 297 8.42 -12.61 9.60
CA SER A 297 7.05 -12.23 9.28
C SER A 297 6.59 -12.99 8.03
N ALA A 298 5.28 -13.19 7.89
CA ALA A 298 4.69 -13.85 6.71
C ALA A 298 3.47 -13.05 6.21
N PRO A 299 3.66 -11.82 5.70
CA PRO A 299 2.57 -10.93 5.32
C PRO A 299 2.03 -11.16 3.91
N ILE A 300 0.75 -10.81 3.72
CA ILE A 300 0.14 -10.53 2.42
C ILE A 300 -0.87 -9.40 2.55
N MET A 301 -0.94 -8.54 1.52
CA MET A 301 -1.93 -7.45 1.43
C MET A 301 -3.08 -7.90 0.55
N VAL A 302 -4.29 -7.94 1.11
CA VAL A 302 -5.48 -8.45 0.42
C VAL A 302 -6.54 -7.35 0.33
N PRO A 303 -6.90 -6.89 -0.89
CA PRO A 303 -8.06 -6.05 -1.10
C PRO A 303 -9.31 -6.93 -1.18
N PHE A 304 -10.35 -6.64 -0.39
CA PHE A 304 -11.62 -7.38 -0.47
C PHE A 304 -12.42 -7.04 -1.74
N ARG A 305 -12.29 -5.79 -2.20
CA ARG A 305 -12.96 -5.30 -3.41
C ARG A 305 -11.97 -4.59 -4.32
N PRO A 306 -11.21 -5.33 -5.11
CA PRO A 306 -10.15 -4.76 -5.94
C PRO A 306 -10.68 -3.74 -6.96
N ASP A 307 -11.92 -3.89 -7.43
CA ASP A 307 -12.57 -2.95 -8.37
C ASP A 307 -12.96 -1.60 -7.71
N ALA A 308 -12.88 -1.48 -6.37
CA ALA A 308 -13.08 -0.22 -5.68
C ALA A 308 -11.86 0.73 -5.76
N SER A 309 -10.83 0.33 -6.47
CA SER A 309 -9.68 1.15 -6.83
C SER A 309 -9.44 1.15 -8.34
N LEU A 310 -8.93 2.27 -8.85
CA LEU A 310 -8.56 2.46 -10.24
C LEU A 310 -7.15 3.06 -10.29
N LYS A 311 -6.32 2.57 -11.20
CA LYS A 311 -4.99 3.14 -11.49
C LYS A 311 -4.97 3.69 -12.89
N ALA A 312 -4.50 4.94 -13.03
CA ALA A 312 -4.22 5.54 -14.32
C ALA A 312 -2.74 5.95 -14.42
N LYS A 313 -2.14 5.75 -15.59
CA LYS A 313 -0.87 6.35 -15.95
C LYS A 313 -1.17 7.51 -16.90
N VAL A 314 -0.75 8.73 -16.52
CA VAL A 314 -1.23 9.97 -17.16
C VAL A 314 -0.15 10.79 -17.88
N ILE A 315 1.12 10.48 -17.65
CA ILE A 315 2.31 11.06 -18.28
C ILE A 315 3.36 10.03 -18.60
#